data_faa00ee93b3aab7028bc0a14eaf7091e
#
_entry.id   faa00ee93b3aab7028bc0a14eaf7091e
#
_cell.length_a   1.000
_cell.length_b   1.000
_cell.length_c   1.000
_cell.angle_alpha   90.00
_cell.angle_beta   90.00
_cell.angle_gamma   90.00
#
_symmetry.space_group_name_H-M   'P 1'
#
loop_
_entity.id
_entity.type
_entity.pdbx_description
1 polymer ?
#
loop_
_entity_poly.entity_id
_entity_poly.type
_entity_poly.pdbx_seq_one_letter_code
_entity_poly.pdbx_strand_id
1 'polypeptide(L)' 'RQMGLPGVGLLVDKGNPNAERLYLSCGFRYVDDNQWGGHAMRHLVRPVE' A
#
# COMPACT_ATOMS: atom_id res chain seq x y z
N ARG A 1 19.49 5.91 -9.04
CA ARG A 1 18.80 5.11 -8.60
C ARG A 1 19.19 4.36 -7.45
N GLN A 2 18.36 3.93 -6.69
CA GLN A 2 18.62 3.24 -5.60
C GLN A 2 18.66 1.84 -5.85
N MET A 3 19.60 1.15 -5.41
CA MET A 3 19.62 -0.15 -5.66
C MET A 3 19.09 -0.89 -4.59
N GLY A 4 18.37 -1.90 -4.74
CA GLY A 4 17.88 -2.76 -3.72
C GLY A 4 16.61 -2.32 -3.07
N LEU A 5 16.07 -1.17 -3.46
CA LEU A 5 14.83 -0.74 -2.90
C LEU A 5 13.73 -0.93 -3.89
N PRO A 6 12.82 -1.85 -3.64
CA PRO A 6 11.75 -2.12 -4.59
C PRO A 6 10.70 -1.03 -4.63
N GLY A 7 10.65 -0.19 -3.63
CA GLY A 7 9.66 0.84 -3.59
C GLY A 7 9.23 1.15 -2.19
N VAL A 8 8.15 1.89 -2.06
CA VAL A 8 7.62 2.28 -0.76
C VAL A 8 6.34 1.48 -0.53
N GLY A 9 6.27 0.83 0.62
CA GLY A 9 5.10 0.03 0.95
C GLY A 9 4.36 0.60 2.14
N LEU A 10 3.05 0.40 2.17
CA LEU A 10 2.25 0.81 3.30
C LEU A 10 1.03 -0.07 3.43
N LEU A 11 0.38 -0.01 4.58
CA LEU A 11 -0.85 -0.74 4.80
C LEU A 11 -1.98 0.25 5.00
N VAL A 12 -3.12 -0.02 4.40
CA VAL A 12 -4.30 0.80 4.60
C VAL A 12 -5.41 -0.09 5.12
N ASP A 13 -6.21 0.45 6.03
CA ASP A 13 -7.32 -0.27 6.62
C ASP A 13 -8.41 -0.44 5.56
N LYS A 14 -8.93 -1.65 5.41
CA LYS A 14 -10.00 -1.90 4.46
C LYS A 14 -11.27 -1.13 4.79
N GLY A 15 -11.41 -0.71 6.02
CA GLY A 15 -12.54 0.09 6.41
C GLY A 15 -12.41 1.56 6.03
N ASN A 16 -11.33 1.93 5.36
CA ASN A 16 -11.10 3.31 4.97
C ASN A 16 -10.86 3.41 3.47
N PRO A 17 -11.91 3.26 2.66
CA PRO A 17 -11.71 3.25 1.21
C PRO A 17 -11.21 4.58 0.65
N ASN A 18 -11.42 5.67 1.36
CA ASN A 18 -10.92 6.95 0.88
C ASN A 18 -9.41 7.00 0.89
N ALA A 19 -8.79 6.46 1.93
CA ALA A 19 -7.35 6.43 2.00
C ALA A 19 -6.77 5.54 0.91
N GLU A 20 -7.40 4.40 0.69
CA GLU A 20 -6.95 3.50 -0.35
C GLU A 20 -7.02 4.17 -1.71
N ARG A 21 -8.12 4.85 -1.98
CA ARG A 21 -8.30 5.51 -3.25
C ARG A 21 -7.25 6.60 -3.45
N LEU A 22 -6.94 7.31 -2.40
CA LEU A 22 -5.94 8.36 -2.46
C LEU A 22 -4.58 7.80 -2.83
N TYR A 23 -4.17 6.71 -2.19
CA TYR A 23 -2.88 6.12 -2.46
C TYR A 23 -2.82 5.50 -3.85
N LEU A 24 -3.91 4.91 -4.31
CA LEU A 24 -3.93 4.35 -5.65
C LEU A 24 -3.76 5.47 -6.69
N SER A 25 -4.34 6.63 -6.43
CA SER A 25 -4.19 7.73 -7.35
C SER A 25 -2.79 8.31 -7.30
N CYS A 26 -2.04 8.03 -6.26
CA CYS A 26 -0.66 8.48 -6.16
C CYS A 26 0.32 7.49 -6.79
N GLY A 27 -0.17 6.42 -7.38
CA GLY A 27 0.70 5.46 -8.04
C GLY A 27 0.96 4.21 -7.25
N PHE A 28 0.34 4.06 -6.10
CA PHE A 28 0.48 2.83 -5.32
C PHE A 28 -0.34 1.73 -5.98
N ARG A 29 0.08 0.50 -5.80
CA ARG A 29 -0.62 -0.65 -6.34
C ARG A 29 -0.93 -1.62 -5.25
N TYR A 30 -2.09 -2.27 -5.34
CA TYR A 30 -2.49 -3.29 -4.39
C TYR A 30 -1.71 -4.57 -4.70
N VAL A 31 -1.06 -5.15 -3.71
CA VAL A 31 -0.30 -6.37 -3.89
C VAL A 31 -0.88 -7.53 -3.12
N ASP A 32 -1.27 -7.34 -1.87
CA ASP A 32 -1.89 -8.42 -1.15
C ASP A 32 -2.63 -7.90 0.06
N ASP A 33 -3.31 -8.79 0.75
CA ASP A 33 -4.02 -8.47 1.97
C ASP A 33 -3.16 -8.81 3.16
N ASN A 34 -3.37 -8.07 4.23
CA ASN A 34 -2.66 -8.31 5.47
C ASN A 34 -3.61 -8.12 6.63
N GLN A 35 -3.21 -8.57 7.79
CA GLN A 35 -3.97 -8.32 9.00
C GLN A 35 -3.03 -7.80 10.05
N TRP A 36 -3.46 -6.78 10.76
CA TRP A 36 -2.63 -6.21 11.78
C TRP A 36 -3.51 -5.70 12.90
N GLY A 37 -3.24 -6.12 14.12
CA GLY A 37 -4.01 -5.66 15.25
C GLY A 37 -5.48 -6.00 15.16
N GLY A 38 -5.81 -7.11 14.51
CA GLY A 38 -7.19 -7.49 14.36
C GLY A 38 -7.94 -6.79 13.25
N HIS A 39 -7.23 -5.98 12.46
CA HIS A 39 -7.86 -5.26 11.36
C HIS A 39 -7.37 -5.81 10.03
N ALA A 40 -8.30 -5.94 9.09
CA ALA A 40 -7.95 -6.34 7.75
C ALA A 40 -7.37 -5.14 7.03
N MET A 41 -6.18 -5.29 6.47
CA MET A 41 -5.49 -4.21 5.81
C MET A 41 -5.13 -4.61 4.40
N ARG A 42 -4.93 -3.63 3.54
CA ARG A 42 -4.43 -3.87 2.19
C ARG A 42 -3.03 -3.35 2.08
N HIS A 43 -2.17 -4.16 1.50
CA HIS A 43 -0.77 -3.78 1.33
C HIS A 43 -0.61 -3.15 -0.05
N LEU A 44 -0.24 -1.90 -0.08
CA LEU A 44 -0.04 -1.16 -1.31
C LEU A 44 1.43 -0.81 -1.45
N VAL A 45 1.92 -0.87 -2.67
CA VAL A 45 3.32 -0.60 -2.93
C VAL A 45 3.44 0.35 -4.12
N ARG A 46 4.32 1.29 -4.02
CA ARG A 46 4.60 2.19 -5.12
C ARG A 46 6.05 1.97 -5.54
N PRO A 47 6.27 1.54 -6.77
CA PRO A 47 7.64 1.30 -7.22
C PRO A 47 8.42 2.61 -7.30
N VAL A 48 9.70 2.51 -7.00
CA VAL A 48 10.57 3.65 -7.11
C VAL A 48 11.29 3.52 -8.43
N GLU A 49 11.20 4.56 -9.22
CA GLU A 49 11.79 4.45 -10.53
C GLU A 49 12.91 5.25 -10.75
#